data_9e5a1e98359c6eed9a64b52b6f9fae01
#
_entry.id   9e5a1e98359c6eed9a64b52b6f9fae01
#
_cell.length_a   1.000
_cell.length_b   1.000
_cell.length_c   1.000
_cell.angle_alpha   90.00
_cell.angle_beta   90.00
_cell.angle_gamma   90.00
#
_symmetry.space_group_name_H-M   'P 1'
#
loop_
_entity.id
_entity.type
_entity.pdbx_description
1 polymer ?
#
loop_
_entity_poly.entity_id
_entity_poly.type
_entity_poly.pdbx_seq_one_letter_code
_entity_poly.pdbx_strand_id
1 'polypeptide(L)'
;AFYAMCVASSMAQVTLNIDAGQRGASIGGRHYGIFFEEINHAGDGGLYAELIHNRSFEDNASNPDKWWPVGNARMAVVTDGMLNEAQGHALELEFKGAGDGVRNEGFWGIHVVSGQTYRLSFWIKGSPDYKGVITAELQTQGGRSLGSREMTVDVGSGWTKLTAEITATGEARDGWFALKGSVPGTVVLDVVSLFPPTYKGRDNGCRIDLAEKLEAMKPSFVRFPGGCYVEGHYANGKTNRFEWKNTIGPIEERPGHMNQNWGYRVSDGFGFHEMLQLTEDLGAEPLFVVNMGMGHAWVEDYTRIDEYIQEALDAIEYCNGDAKTTKWGALRAKNG
;
A
#
# COMPACT_ATOMS: atom_id res chain seq x y z
N ALA A 1 25.22 61.17 28.29
CA ALA A 1 25.93 60.66 27.13
C ALA A 1 25.65 59.16 27.03
N PHE A 2 24.78 58.73 26.08
CA PHE A 2 24.53 57.32 25.76
C PHE A 2 25.54 56.90 24.66
N TYR A 3 26.41 55.97 24.97
CA TYR A 3 27.26 55.32 23.98
C TYR A 3 26.44 54.23 23.29
N ALA A 4 26.08 54.45 22.04
CA ALA A 4 25.57 53.39 21.18
C ALA A 4 26.73 52.51 20.72
N MET A 5 26.78 51.31 21.20
CA MET A 5 27.74 50.26 20.76
C MET A 5 27.20 49.67 19.47
N CYS A 6 27.73 50.07 18.32
CA CYS A 6 27.50 49.40 17.04
C CYS A 6 28.21 48.04 17.05
N VAL A 7 27.49 46.97 17.19
CA VAL A 7 27.99 45.61 16.93
C VAL A 7 28.03 45.46 15.40
N ALA A 8 29.20 45.59 14.81
CA ALA A 8 29.43 45.21 13.42
C ALA A 8 29.45 43.69 13.34
N SER A 9 28.39 43.11 12.79
CA SER A 9 28.38 41.70 12.42
C SER A 9 29.34 41.51 11.24
N SER A 10 30.52 40.98 11.49
CA SER A 10 31.42 40.53 10.42
C SER A 10 30.81 39.29 9.79
N MET A 11 30.22 39.44 8.62
CA MET A 11 29.86 38.28 7.78
C MET A 11 31.17 37.66 7.29
N ALA A 12 31.55 36.53 7.84
CA ALA A 12 32.66 35.74 7.33
C ALA A 12 32.30 35.24 5.93
N GLN A 13 32.95 35.79 4.91
CA GLN A 13 32.81 35.30 3.55
C GLN A 13 33.66 34.03 3.40
N VAL A 14 33.02 32.88 3.20
CA VAL A 14 33.68 31.63 2.85
C VAL A 14 33.81 31.58 1.34
N THR A 15 35.05 31.49 0.85
CA THR A 15 35.33 31.29 -0.58
C THR A 15 35.68 29.82 -0.83
N LEU A 16 34.91 29.13 -1.66
CA LEU A 16 35.19 27.76 -2.12
C LEU A 16 35.81 27.84 -3.51
N ASN A 17 37.09 27.46 -3.62
CA ASN A 17 37.78 27.36 -4.90
C ASN A 17 37.74 25.91 -5.39
N ILE A 18 37.06 25.64 -6.53
CA ILE A 18 36.98 24.34 -7.15
C ILE A 18 37.84 24.35 -8.41
N ASP A 19 38.91 23.54 -8.41
CA ASP A 19 39.72 23.32 -9.62
C ASP A 19 39.18 22.09 -10.37
N ALA A 20 38.29 22.31 -11.33
CA ALA A 20 37.70 21.25 -12.16
C ALA A 20 38.72 20.55 -13.09
N GLY A 21 39.95 21.09 -13.23
CA GLY A 21 41.05 20.47 -13.98
C GLY A 21 41.74 19.36 -13.19
N GLN A 22 41.63 19.35 -11.88
CA GLN A 22 42.21 18.30 -11.02
C GLN A 22 41.18 17.19 -10.81
N ARG A 23 41.41 16.03 -11.42
CA ARG A 23 40.59 14.85 -11.20
C ARG A 23 40.85 14.28 -9.83
N GLY A 24 39.80 14.13 -9.02
CA GLY A 24 39.82 13.40 -7.75
C GLY A 24 39.75 11.87 -7.94
N ALA A 25 39.36 11.17 -6.90
CA ALA A 25 39.11 9.74 -6.98
C ALA A 25 37.99 9.40 -7.98
N SER A 26 38.11 8.28 -8.66
CA SER A 26 37.05 7.76 -9.53
C SER A 26 35.83 7.38 -8.69
N ILE A 27 34.68 7.92 -9.05
CA ILE A 27 33.38 7.55 -8.44
C ILE A 27 32.89 6.28 -9.14
N GLY A 28 32.74 5.19 -8.38
CA GLY A 28 32.21 3.93 -8.90
C GLY A 28 30.76 4.03 -9.35
N GLY A 29 30.34 3.13 -10.24
CA GLY A 29 28.97 3.09 -10.77
C GLY A 29 27.88 2.89 -9.69
N ARG A 30 28.24 2.38 -8.51
CA ARG A 30 27.31 2.15 -7.37
C ARG A 30 27.33 3.28 -6.34
N HIS A 31 27.63 4.50 -6.72
CA HIS A 31 27.76 5.63 -5.78
C HIS A 31 26.40 6.31 -5.49
N TYR A 32 25.48 6.29 -6.43
CA TYR A 32 24.18 6.95 -6.30
C TYR A 32 23.05 5.92 -6.35
N GLY A 33 22.14 6.01 -5.37
CA GLY A 33 20.96 5.17 -5.27
C GLY A 33 19.78 5.93 -4.68
N ILE A 34 18.69 5.20 -4.50
CA ILE A 34 17.46 5.70 -3.89
C ILE A 34 17.29 5.01 -2.53
N PHE A 35 16.84 5.76 -1.56
CA PHE A 35 16.31 5.26 -0.31
C PHE A 35 14.77 5.34 -0.34
N PHE A 36 14.11 4.23 -0.05
CA PHE A 36 12.66 4.15 0.12
C PHE A 36 12.32 3.68 1.53
N GLU A 37 11.37 4.36 2.16
CA GLU A 37 10.77 4.01 3.43
C GLU A 37 9.30 4.42 3.43
N GLU A 38 8.43 3.64 4.09
CA GLU A 38 7.03 4.00 4.26
C GLU A 38 6.88 5.13 5.27
N ILE A 39 7.10 6.36 4.80
CA ILE A 39 7.03 7.62 5.54
C ILE A 39 5.94 8.49 4.93
N ASN A 40 4.97 8.96 5.73
CA ASN A 40 3.93 9.88 5.28
C ASN A 40 3.22 9.39 4.00
N HIS A 41 2.87 8.10 3.97
CA HIS A 41 2.23 7.47 2.82
C HIS A 41 3.09 7.46 1.54
N ALA A 42 4.39 7.23 1.68
CA ALA A 42 5.27 7.14 0.51
C ALA A 42 4.99 5.87 -0.33
N GLY A 43 4.56 4.79 0.29
CA GLY A 43 4.07 3.57 -0.35
C GLY A 43 2.55 3.63 -0.55
N ASP A 44 1.77 3.29 0.46
CA ASP A 44 0.30 3.37 0.45
C ASP A 44 -0.16 4.82 0.24
N GLY A 45 -0.86 5.09 -0.87
CA GLY A 45 -1.26 6.44 -1.26
C GLY A 45 -0.18 7.24 -2.00
N GLY A 46 1.04 6.70 -2.11
CA GLY A 46 2.18 7.28 -2.81
C GLY A 46 2.59 6.48 -4.03
N LEU A 47 3.71 5.75 -3.93
CA LEU A 47 4.29 4.97 -5.02
C LEU A 47 3.46 3.75 -5.42
N TYR A 48 2.85 3.09 -4.45
CA TYR A 48 1.95 1.95 -4.66
C TYR A 48 0.66 2.42 -5.35
N ALA A 49 0.24 1.70 -6.39
CA ALA A 49 -0.85 2.14 -7.23
C ALA A 49 -2.26 1.79 -6.72
N GLU A 50 -2.39 1.16 -5.54
CA GLU A 50 -3.69 0.93 -4.90
C GLU A 50 -4.39 2.26 -4.60
N LEU A 51 -5.63 2.41 -5.10
CA LEU A 51 -6.40 3.63 -4.96
C LEU A 51 -7.32 3.64 -3.74
N ILE A 52 -7.67 2.45 -3.21
CA ILE A 52 -8.58 2.35 -2.07
C ILE A 52 -7.81 2.48 -0.76
N HIS A 53 -8.17 3.48 0.03
CA HIS A 53 -7.68 3.62 1.40
C HIS A 53 -8.51 2.71 2.33
N ASN A 54 -7.83 2.04 3.27
CA ASN A 54 -8.48 1.08 4.20
C ASN A 54 -9.28 0.00 3.45
N ARG A 55 -8.62 -0.68 2.50
CA ARG A 55 -9.24 -1.66 1.59
C ARG A 55 -9.81 -2.89 2.30
N SER A 56 -9.26 -3.23 3.47
CA SER A 56 -9.63 -4.40 4.28
C SER A 56 -10.26 -4.03 5.62
N PHE A 57 -10.66 -2.77 5.83
CA PHE A 57 -11.39 -2.27 7.01
C PHE A 57 -10.64 -2.45 8.34
N GLU A 58 -9.32 -2.60 8.28
CA GLU A 58 -8.45 -2.89 9.43
C GLU A 58 -7.96 -1.64 10.18
N ASP A 59 -8.20 -0.43 9.65
CA ASP A 59 -7.68 0.80 10.25
C ASP A 59 -8.32 1.12 11.60
N ASN A 60 -9.60 0.71 11.79
CA ASN A 60 -10.36 0.98 13.01
C ASN A 60 -11.38 -0.13 13.27
N ALA A 61 -11.29 -0.76 14.43
CA ALA A 61 -12.15 -1.88 14.80
C ALA A 61 -13.64 -1.53 14.97
N SER A 62 -14.00 -0.24 15.05
CA SER A 62 -15.37 0.18 15.34
C SER A 62 -15.98 1.02 14.24
N ASN A 63 -15.16 1.53 13.32
CA ASN A 63 -15.61 2.48 12.31
C ASN A 63 -14.88 2.19 10.99
N PRO A 64 -15.60 2.10 9.86
CA PRO A 64 -14.96 1.89 8.55
C PRO A 64 -14.36 3.19 8.04
N ASP A 65 -13.25 3.62 8.64
CA ASP A 65 -12.56 4.86 8.29
C ASP A 65 -12.30 4.93 6.78
N LYS A 66 -12.51 6.11 6.19
CA LYS A 66 -12.40 6.36 4.75
C LYS A 66 -13.53 5.78 3.88
N TRP A 67 -14.54 5.21 4.49
CA TRP A 67 -15.74 4.74 3.83
C TRP A 67 -16.98 5.48 4.32
N TRP A 68 -17.87 5.85 3.42
CA TRP A 68 -19.09 6.59 3.71
C TRP A 68 -20.30 5.92 3.08
N PRO A 69 -21.47 5.94 3.74
CA PRO A 69 -22.69 5.40 3.16
C PRO A 69 -23.17 6.27 1.98
N VAL A 70 -23.81 5.61 1.02
CA VAL A 70 -24.53 6.23 -0.10
C VAL A 70 -26.00 5.92 0.05
N GLY A 71 -26.86 6.93 -0.13
CA GLY A 71 -28.31 6.78 0.04
C GLY A 71 -28.70 6.50 1.48
N ASN A 72 -29.51 5.47 1.70
CA ASN A 72 -30.00 5.04 3.02
C ASN A 72 -29.25 3.79 3.53
N ALA A 73 -28.13 3.44 2.91
CA ALA A 73 -27.35 2.27 3.34
C ALA A 73 -26.89 2.41 4.79
N ARG A 74 -26.79 1.28 5.48
CA ARG A 74 -26.14 1.18 6.79
C ARG A 74 -24.89 0.35 6.65
N MET A 75 -23.87 0.73 7.38
CA MET A 75 -22.60 0.01 7.37
C MET A 75 -22.06 -0.15 8.79
N ALA A 76 -21.41 -1.27 9.05
CA ALA A 76 -20.76 -1.60 10.31
C ALA A 76 -19.52 -2.43 10.08
N VAL A 77 -18.49 -2.24 10.90
CA VAL A 77 -17.35 -3.17 10.95
C VAL A 77 -17.79 -4.41 11.72
N VAL A 78 -17.49 -5.59 11.16
CA VAL A 78 -17.78 -6.88 11.76
C VAL A 78 -16.51 -7.71 11.92
N THR A 79 -16.53 -8.66 12.88
CA THR A 79 -15.35 -9.48 13.24
C THR A 79 -15.64 -10.98 13.20
N ASP A 80 -16.86 -11.37 12.74
CA ASP A 80 -17.27 -12.77 12.66
C ASP A 80 -17.29 -13.31 11.23
N GLY A 81 -16.80 -14.54 11.05
CA GLY A 81 -16.79 -15.20 9.76
C GLY A 81 -15.90 -14.47 8.74
N MET A 82 -14.71 -14.10 9.16
CA MET A 82 -13.73 -13.37 8.34
C MET A 82 -13.30 -14.14 7.11
N LEU A 83 -12.69 -13.45 6.16
CA LEU A 83 -12.21 -14.01 4.90
C LEU A 83 -11.15 -15.10 5.16
N ASN A 84 -10.20 -14.83 6.02
CA ASN A 84 -9.13 -15.72 6.43
C ASN A 84 -8.51 -15.25 7.76
N GLU A 85 -7.44 -15.90 8.21
CA GLU A 85 -6.77 -15.58 9.48
C GLU A 85 -6.01 -14.23 9.47
N ALA A 86 -5.68 -13.72 8.29
CA ALA A 86 -4.96 -12.45 8.16
C ALA A 86 -5.88 -11.22 8.26
N GLN A 87 -7.19 -11.40 7.99
CA GLN A 87 -8.19 -10.34 8.03
C GLN A 87 -9.02 -10.45 9.31
N GLY A 88 -8.91 -9.46 10.18
CA GLY A 88 -9.62 -9.41 11.46
C GLY A 88 -10.96 -8.69 11.40
N HIS A 89 -11.20 -7.91 10.35
CA HIS A 89 -12.37 -7.05 10.18
C HIS A 89 -12.91 -7.15 8.75
N ALA A 90 -14.21 -6.88 8.60
CA ALA A 90 -14.86 -6.75 7.30
C ALA A 90 -15.98 -5.71 7.39
N LEU A 91 -16.48 -5.24 6.26
CA LEU A 91 -17.58 -4.28 6.20
C LEU A 91 -18.92 -4.98 5.96
N GLU A 92 -19.81 -5.00 6.94
CA GLU A 92 -21.21 -5.30 6.71
C GLU A 92 -21.92 -4.09 6.11
N LEU A 93 -22.64 -4.30 5.01
CA LEU A 93 -23.35 -3.27 4.26
C LEU A 93 -24.79 -3.70 4.02
N GLU A 94 -25.73 -2.96 4.60
CA GLU A 94 -27.17 -3.14 4.42
C GLU A 94 -27.71 -2.14 3.42
N PHE A 95 -28.20 -2.62 2.28
CA PHE A 95 -28.95 -1.84 1.30
C PHE A 95 -30.43 -1.78 1.72
N LYS A 96 -31.01 -0.60 1.81
CA LYS A 96 -32.45 -0.38 2.06
C LYS A 96 -33.24 -0.30 0.76
N GLY A 97 -32.57 0.02 -0.35
CA GLY A 97 -33.17 0.16 -1.68
C GLY A 97 -32.14 0.20 -2.79
N ALA A 98 -32.62 0.29 -4.02
CA ALA A 98 -31.76 0.42 -5.18
C ALA A 98 -30.95 1.73 -5.13
N GLY A 99 -29.65 1.65 -5.43
CA GLY A 99 -28.73 2.78 -5.42
C GLY A 99 -28.11 3.07 -4.05
N ASP A 100 -28.57 2.42 -2.98
CA ASP A 100 -27.88 2.45 -1.70
C ASP A 100 -26.52 1.74 -1.81
N GLY A 101 -25.52 2.18 -1.03
CA GLY A 101 -24.21 1.62 -1.14
C GLY A 101 -23.18 2.25 -0.22
N VAL A 102 -21.95 2.18 -0.65
CA VAL A 102 -20.80 2.72 0.06
C VAL A 102 -19.84 3.36 -0.93
N ARG A 103 -19.09 4.35 -0.48
CA ARG A 103 -18.06 5.03 -1.29
C ARG A 103 -16.78 5.25 -0.52
N ASN A 104 -15.66 5.30 -1.25
CA ASN A 104 -14.31 5.51 -0.74
C ASN A 104 -13.67 6.71 -1.46
N GLU A 105 -13.00 7.57 -0.69
CA GLU A 105 -12.34 8.77 -1.24
C GLU A 105 -10.90 8.52 -1.72
N GLY A 106 -10.38 7.30 -1.52
CA GLY A 106 -8.96 7.05 -1.67
C GLY A 106 -8.13 7.75 -0.59
N PHE A 107 -6.88 8.04 -0.88
CA PHE A 107 -5.98 8.70 0.08
C PHE A 107 -6.20 10.22 0.14
N TRP A 108 -6.38 10.89 -0.96
CA TRP A 108 -6.65 12.36 -1.07
C TRP A 108 -7.51 12.67 -2.29
N GLY A 109 -8.47 11.82 -2.58
CA GLY A 109 -9.20 11.76 -3.84
C GLY A 109 -8.54 10.80 -4.82
N ILE A 110 -9.35 10.21 -5.68
CA ILE A 110 -8.92 9.28 -6.74
C ILE A 110 -8.74 10.07 -8.02
N HIS A 111 -7.51 10.08 -8.57
CA HIS A 111 -7.28 10.67 -9.87
C HIS A 111 -7.84 9.75 -10.97
N VAL A 112 -8.99 10.12 -11.50
CA VAL A 112 -9.65 9.42 -12.61
C VAL A 112 -9.24 10.09 -13.92
N VAL A 113 -8.69 9.29 -14.84
CA VAL A 113 -8.23 9.75 -16.16
C VAL A 113 -9.13 9.18 -17.25
N SER A 114 -9.71 10.03 -18.06
CA SER A 114 -10.60 9.61 -19.17
C SER A 114 -9.91 8.65 -20.13
N GLY A 115 -10.60 7.57 -20.47
CA GLY A 115 -10.08 6.50 -21.35
C GLY A 115 -9.21 5.46 -20.64
N GLN A 116 -8.79 5.67 -19.41
CA GLN A 116 -8.07 4.64 -18.65
C GLN A 116 -9.03 3.55 -18.12
N THR A 117 -8.53 2.33 -18.08
CA THR A 117 -9.24 1.18 -17.52
C THR A 117 -8.66 0.84 -16.15
N TYR A 118 -9.53 0.78 -15.16
CA TYR A 118 -9.25 0.49 -13.76
C TYR A 118 -9.63 -0.95 -13.46
N ARG A 119 -8.75 -1.70 -12.81
CA ARG A 119 -8.99 -3.08 -12.37
C ARG A 119 -9.53 -3.08 -10.96
N LEU A 120 -10.73 -3.60 -10.78
CA LEU A 120 -11.40 -3.77 -9.50
C LEU A 120 -11.36 -5.23 -9.08
N SER A 121 -11.10 -5.47 -7.82
CA SER A 121 -11.40 -6.74 -7.16
C SER A 121 -11.91 -6.50 -5.75
N PHE A 122 -12.78 -7.37 -5.26
CA PHE A 122 -13.21 -7.39 -3.86
C PHE A 122 -13.76 -8.75 -3.49
N TRP A 123 -13.70 -9.06 -2.21
CA TRP A 123 -14.36 -10.22 -1.67
C TRP A 123 -15.72 -9.84 -1.13
N ILE A 124 -16.71 -10.69 -1.37
CA ILE A 124 -18.10 -10.48 -0.95
C ILE A 124 -18.72 -11.79 -0.50
N LYS A 125 -19.53 -11.73 0.56
CA LYS A 125 -20.51 -12.75 0.92
C LYS A 125 -21.85 -12.08 1.21
N GLY A 126 -22.96 -12.77 0.99
CA GLY A 126 -24.30 -12.24 1.22
C GLY A 126 -25.05 -13.04 2.28
N SER A 127 -26.25 -12.60 2.61
CA SER A 127 -27.24 -13.48 3.21
C SER A 127 -27.57 -14.60 2.23
N PRO A 128 -28.02 -15.80 2.69
CA PRO A 128 -28.27 -16.94 1.80
C PRO A 128 -29.19 -16.65 0.61
N ASP A 129 -30.07 -15.67 0.74
CA ASP A 129 -31.07 -15.30 -0.27
C ASP A 129 -30.72 -14.01 -1.04
N TYR A 130 -29.55 -13.38 -0.78
CA TYR A 130 -29.19 -12.16 -1.48
C TYR A 130 -28.85 -12.45 -2.95
N LYS A 131 -29.67 -11.88 -3.83
CA LYS A 131 -29.49 -11.90 -5.28
C LYS A 131 -29.75 -10.53 -5.85
N GLY A 132 -28.73 -9.92 -6.44
CA GLY A 132 -28.82 -8.56 -6.95
C GLY A 132 -27.70 -8.23 -7.91
N VAL A 133 -27.64 -6.97 -8.29
CA VAL A 133 -26.54 -6.39 -9.05
C VAL A 133 -25.81 -5.43 -8.14
N ILE A 134 -24.49 -5.52 -8.11
CA ILE A 134 -23.60 -4.50 -7.54
C ILE A 134 -23.06 -3.67 -8.71
N THR A 135 -23.28 -2.38 -8.65
CA THR A 135 -22.70 -1.40 -9.57
C THR A 135 -21.45 -0.80 -8.92
N ALA A 136 -20.30 -1.08 -9.49
CA ALA A 136 -19.04 -0.40 -9.14
C ALA A 136 -18.90 0.84 -10.02
N GLU A 137 -18.54 1.98 -9.43
CA GLU A 137 -18.59 3.26 -10.13
C GLU A 137 -17.42 4.17 -9.73
N LEU A 138 -16.75 4.74 -10.73
CA LEU A 138 -15.87 5.89 -10.57
C LEU A 138 -16.73 7.16 -10.61
N GLN A 139 -16.54 8.06 -9.66
CA GLN A 139 -17.39 9.25 -9.50
C GLN A 139 -16.55 10.51 -9.32
N THR A 140 -17.14 11.67 -9.63
CA THR A 140 -16.67 12.93 -9.05
C THR A 140 -17.01 12.97 -7.56
N GLN A 141 -16.41 13.88 -6.80
CA GLN A 141 -16.77 14.12 -5.39
C GLN A 141 -18.27 14.39 -5.21
N GLY A 142 -18.91 15.06 -6.16
CA GLY A 142 -20.35 15.34 -6.18
C GLY A 142 -21.24 14.15 -6.62
N GLY A 143 -20.67 12.97 -6.88
CA GLY A 143 -21.43 11.76 -7.22
C GLY A 143 -21.82 11.60 -8.69
N ARG A 144 -21.31 12.45 -9.60
CA ARG A 144 -21.51 12.25 -11.05
C ARG A 144 -20.63 11.09 -11.52
N SER A 145 -21.23 10.13 -12.24
CA SER A 145 -20.53 8.98 -12.79
C SER A 145 -19.45 9.39 -13.80
N LEU A 146 -18.31 8.76 -13.69
CA LEU A 146 -17.16 8.85 -14.61
C LEU A 146 -16.87 7.53 -15.31
N GLY A 147 -17.60 6.47 -14.99
CA GLY A 147 -17.48 5.13 -15.53
C GLY A 147 -18.02 4.12 -14.52
N SER A 148 -18.65 3.07 -14.99
CA SER A 148 -19.24 2.07 -14.12
C SER A 148 -19.19 0.66 -14.71
N ARG A 149 -19.33 -0.34 -13.85
CA ARG A 149 -19.50 -1.73 -14.19
C ARG A 149 -20.52 -2.39 -13.28
N GLU A 150 -21.45 -3.11 -13.89
CA GLU A 150 -22.44 -3.93 -13.18
C GLU A 150 -21.93 -5.37 -13.07
N MET A 151 -22.15 -5.96 -11.90
CA MET A 151 -21.80 -7.35 -11.59
C MET A 151 -23.00 -8.04 -10.94
N THR A 152 -23.43 -9.15 -11.50
CA THR A 152 -24.47 -9.98 -10.87
C THR A 152 -23.89 -10.70 -9.66
N VAL A 153 -24.58 -10.61 -8.53
CA VAL A 153 -24.19 -11.20 -7.26
C VAL A 153 -25.21 -12.26 -6.87
N ASP A 154 -24.76 -13.50 -6.80
CA ASP A 154 -25.48 -14.66 -6.28
C ASP A 154 -24.47 -15.47 -5.46
N VAL A 155 -24.04 -14.93 -4.32
CA VAL A 155 -22.86 -15.41 -3.59
C VAL A 155 -23.19 -16.24 -2.35
N GLY A 156 -24.45 -16.23 -1.89
CA GLY A 156 -24.81 -16.94 -0.66
C GLY A 156 -23.96 -16.50 0.54
N SER A 157 -23.77 -17.37 1.52
CA SER A 157 -23.03 -17.11 2.76
C SER A 157 -21.51 -17.35 2.67
N GLY A 158 -21.01 -17.85 1.55
CA GLY A 158 -19.58 -18.07 1.33
C GLY A 158 -18.88 -16.87 0.71
N TRP A 159 -17.61 -16.65 1.07
CA TRP A 159 -16.80 -15.63 0.44
C TRP A 159 -16.52 -15.93 -1.04
N THR A 160 -16.77 -14.96 -1.89
CA THR A 160 -16.53 -15.04 -3.34
C THR A 160 -15.74 -13.81 -3.77
N LYS A 161 -14.67 -14.00 -4.54
CA LYS A 161 -13.92 -12.89 -5.14
C LYS A 161 -14.58 -12.46 -6.44
N LEU A 162 -14.97 -11.20 -6.53
CA LEU A 162 -15.45 -10.59 -7.75
C LEU A 162 -14.35 -9.70 -8.33
N THR A 163 -14.26 -9.71 -9.67
CA THR A 163 -13.33 -8.88 -10.42
C THR A 163 -14.05 -8.19 -11.55
N ALA A 164 -13.64 -6.95 -11.86
CA ALA A 164 -14.20 -6.21 -12.97
C ALA A 164 -13.19 -5.19 -13.51
N GLU A 165 -13.44 -4.74 -14.72
CA GLU A 165 -12.75 -3.60 -15.32
C GLU A 165 -13.72 -2.46 -15.53
N ILE A 166 -13.29 -1.24 -15.16
CA ILE A 166 -14.07 -0.01 -15.32
C ILE A 166 -13.27 0.94 -16.20
N THR A 167 -13.76 1.20 -17.42
CA THR A 167 -13.14 2.21 -18.29
C THR A 167 -13.76 3.57 -17.99
N ALA A 168 -12.94 4.54 -17.62
CA ALA A 168 -13.39 5.88 -17.32
C ALA A 168 -13.81 6.62 -18.60
N THR A 169 -15.00 7.22 -18.57
CA THR A 169 -15.58 8.04 -19.65
C THR A 169 -15.45 9.54 -19.40
N GLY A 170 -14.90 9.92 -18.26
CA GLY A 170 -14.65 11.28 -17.84
C GLY A 170 -13.44 11.36 -16.91
N GLU A 171 -13.10 12.55 -16.44
CA GLU A 171 -11.94 12.79 -15.61
C GLU A 171 -12.29 13.52 -14.30
N ALA A 172 -11.51 13.29 -13.26
CA ALA A 172 -11.50 14.02 -12.00
C ALA A 172 -10.14 13.89 -11.32
N ARG A 173 -9.68 14.94 -10.63
CA ARG A 173 -8.45 14.86 -9.83
C ARG A 173 -8.71 14.35 -8.41
N ASP A 174 -9.93 14.54 -7.93
CA ASP A 174 -10.43 14.28 -6.58
C ASP A 174 -11.66 13.37 -6.62
N GLY A 175 -11.66 12.39 -7.53
CA GLY A 175 -12.74 11.43 -7.69
C GLY A 175 -12.90 10.50 -6.49
N TRP A 176 -13.98 9.75 -6.52
CA TRP A 176 -14.37 8.76 -5.54
C TRP A 176 -14.68 7.43 -6.23
N PHE A 177 -14.59 6.35 -5.46
CA PHE A 177 -15.06 5.03 -5.86
C PHE A 177 -16.33 4.68 -5.08
N ALA A 178 -17.32 4.02 -5.71
CA ALA A 178 -18.54 3.58 -5.04
C ALA A 178 -18.93 2.16 -5.44
N LEU A 179 -19.55 1.44 -4.50
CA LEU A 179 -20.26 0.18 -4.71
C LEU A 179 -21.73 0.38 -4.31
N LYS A 180 -22.68 0.09 -5.21
CA LYS A 180 -24.12 0.31 -5.01
C LYS A 180 -24.89 -0.96 -5.31
N GLY A 181 -25.86 -1.28 -4.47
CA GLY A 181 -26.77 -2.42 -4.66
C GLY A 181 -28.02 -2.07 -5.47
N SER A 182 -28.56 -3.04 -6.19
CA SER A 182 -29.79 -2.89 -6.97
C SER A 182 -31.05 -3.27 -6.21
N VAL A 183 -30.93 -4.00 -5.12
CA VAL A 183 -32.04 -4.51 -4.30
C VAL A 183 -31.71 -4.40 -2.81
N PRO A 184 -32.73 -4.34 -1.93
CA PRO A 184 -32.53 -4.45 -0.49
C PRO A 184 -31.87 -5.76 -0.09
N GLY A 185 -31.08 -5.73 0.98
CA GLY A 185 -30.42 -6.90 1.58
C GLY A 185 -29.09 -6.55 2.19
N THR A 186 -28.42 -7.56 2.75
CA THR A 186 -27.15 -7.38 3.46
C THR A 186 -26.06 -8.19 2.79
N VAL A 187 -24.91 -7.55 2.59
CA VAL A 187 -23.66 -8.18 2.15
C VAL A 187 -22.53 -7.83 3.09
N VAL A 188 -21.48 -8.63 3.08
CA VAL A 188 -20.24 -8.31 3.76
C VAL A 188 -19.13 -8.21 2.72
N LEU A 189 -18.34 -7.15 2.78
CA LEU A 189 -17.26 -6.84 1.86
C LEU A 189 -15.93 -6.94 2.58
N ASP A 190 -14.91 -7.40 1.87
CA ASP A 190 -13.52 -7.37 2.33
C ASP A 190 -12.56 -7.18 1.17
N VAL A 191 -11.36 -6.69 1.45
CA VAL A 191 -10.24 -6.48 0.52
C VAL A 191 -10.69 -5.85 -0.79
N VAL A 192 -11.35 -4.70 -0.70
CA VAL A 192 -11.78 -3.92 -1.87
C VAL A 192 -10.56 -3.19 -2.45
N SER A 193 -10.19 -3.52 -3.67
CA SER A 193 -8.97 -3.05 -4.34
C SER A 193 -9.27 -2.48 -5.71
N LEU A 194 -8.69 -1.33 -6.03
CA LEU A 194 -8.86 -0.64 -7.31
C LEU A 194 -7.52 -0.13 -7.83
N PHE A 195 -7.06 -0.67 -8.94
CA PHE A 195 -5.81 -0.28 -9.57
C PHE A 195 -6.02 0.43 -10.91
N PRO A 196 -5.33 1.56 -11.15
CA PRO A 196 -5.15 2.10 -12.49
C PRO A 196 -4.15 1.21 -13.27
N PRO A 197 -3.83 1.53 -14.53
CA PRO A 197 -2.64 0.97 -15.17
C PRO A 197 -1.39 1.21 -14.33
N THR A 198 -0.54 0.19 -14.24
CA THR A 198 0.65 0.20 -13.38
C THR A 198 1.94 0.29 -14.20
N TYR A 199 3.02 0.75 -13.58
CA TYR A 199 4.34 0.79 -14.20
C TYR A 199 4.76 -0.61 -14.65
N LYS A 200 5.18 -0.71 -15.92
CA LYS A 200 5.50 -1.96 -16.64
C LYS A 200 4.43 -3.07 -16.54
N GLY A 201 3.19 -2.70 -16.22
CA GLY A 201 2.05 -3.62 -16.19
C GLY A 201 2.08 -4.62 -15.02
N ARG A 202 2.83 -4.39 -13.96
CA ARG A 202 2.86 -5.25 -12.77
C ARG A 202 1.50 -5.29 -12.09
N ASP A 203 1.01 -6.47 -11.74
CA ASP A 203 -0.35 -6.64 -11.21
C ASP A 203 -0.60 -5.88 -9.90
N ASN A 204 0.33 -5.95 -8.97
CA ASN A 204 0.28 -5.27 -7.67
C ASN A 204 1.37 -4.16 -7.64
N GLY A 205 1.43 -3.36 -8.72
CA GLY A 205 2.58 -2.53 -9.05
C GLY A 205 2.48 -1.09 -8.58
N CYS A 206 3.44 -0.31 -9.09
CA CYS A 206 3.60 1.10 -8.78
C CYS A 206 2.86 2.00 -9.76
N ARG A 207 2.61 3.23 -9.32
CA ARG A 207 2.13 4.33 -10.16
C ARG A 207 3.14 4.66 -11.24
N ILE A 208 2.67 4.77 -12.48
CA ILE A 208 3.49 5.06 -13.66
C ILE A 208 4.21 6.41 -13.49
N ASP A 209 3.46 7.46 -13.14
CA ASP A 209 3.97 8.84 -13.08
C ASP A 209 5.11 9.04 -12.06
N LEU A 210 5.13 8.25 -10.98
CA LEU A 210 6.19 8.28 -9.97
C LEU A 210 7.35 7.35 -10.35
N ALA A 211 7.05 6.12 -10.77
CA ALA A 211 8.08 5.14 -11.12
C ALA A 211 8.92 5.58 -12.32
N GLU A 212 8.33 6.24 -13.34
CA GLU A 212 9.08 6.82 -14.46
C GLU A 212 10.06 7.92 -14.03
N LYS A 213 9.73 8.69 -12.99
CA LYS A 213 10.67 9.69 -12.43
C LYS A 213 11.82 9.02 -11.71
N LEU A 214 11.57 7.92 -10.98
CA LEU A 214 12.61 7.13 -10.36
C LEU A 214 13.50 6.47 -11.42
N GLU A 215 12.94 5.93 -12.49
CA GLU A 215 13.69 5.37 -13.62
C GLU A 215 14.58 6.42 -14.29
N ALA A 216 14.07 7.64 -14.48
CA ALA A 216 14.83 8.74 -15.09
C ALA A 216 16.04 9.16 -14.24
N MET A 217 16.03 8.92 -12.92
CA MET A 217 17.18 9.15 -12.04
C MET A 217 18.30 8.14 -12.24
N LYS A 218 18.02 6.98 -12.88
CA LYS A 218 18.97 5.88 -13.15
C LYS A 218 19.72 5.45 -11.88
N PRO A 219 19.02 5.09 -10.81
CA PRO A 219 19.66 4.69 -9.56
C PRO A 219 20.48 3.41 -9.76
N SER A 220 21.63 3.30 -9.13
CA SER A 220 22.42 2.07 -9.15
C SER A 220 21.96 1.07 -8.10
N PHE A 221 21.27 1.51 -7.07
CA PHE A 221 20.64 0.66 -6.07
C PHE A 221 19.38 1.32 -5.50
N VAL A 222 18.49 0.50 -4.92
CA VAL A 222 17.37 0.95 -4.09
C VAL A 222 17.52 0.33 -2.72
N ARG A 223 17.70 1.18 -1.69
CA ARG A 223 17.70 0.76 -0.30
C ARG A 223 16.26 0.83 0.23
N PHE A 224 15.78 -0.30 0.76
CA PHE A 224 14.41 -0.43 1.28
C PHE A 224 14.34 -1.49 2.40
N PRO A 225 13.25 -1.60 3.20
CA PRO A 225 12.05 -0.74 3.22
C PRO A 225 12.19 0.45 4.17
N GLY A 226 13.36 0.73 4.71
CA GLY A 226 13.57 1.87 5.56
C GLY A 226 14.69 1.73 6.58
N GLY A 227 14.60 2.55 7.60
CA GLY A 227 15.28 2.53 8.88
C GLY A 227 14.25 2.35 9.98
N CYS A 228 13.57 3.46 10.38
CA CYS A 228 12.56 3.43 11.44
C CYS A 228 11.39 2.48 11.16
N TYR A 229 11.00 2.35 9.90
CA TYR A 229 9.96 1.41 9.49
C TYR A 229 10.35 -0.06 9.68
N VAL A 230 11.63 -0.39 9.44
CA VAL A 230 12.19 -1.73 9.71
C VAL A 230 12.28 -2.02 11.20
N GLU A 231 12.68 -1.02 11.98
CA GLU A 231 12.85 -1.15 13.42
C GLU A 231 11.48 -1.27 14.11
N GLY A 232 10.49 -0.48 13.67
CA GLY A 232 9.19 -0.44 14.30
C GLY A 232 9.20 0.15 15.71
N HIS A 233 8.10 -0.03 16.39
CA HIS A 233 7.92 0.45 17.76
C HIS A 233 7.28 -0.63 18.63
N TYR A 234 7.64 -0.69 19.91
CA TYR A 234 7.00 -1.60 20.85
C TYR A 234 5.75 -0.96 21.44
N ALA A 235 4.61 -1.59 21.21
CA ALA A 235 3.35 -1.18 21.80
C ALA A 235 2.43 -2.37 22.04
N ASN A 236 1.66 -2.32 23.13
CA ASN A 236 0.67 -3.34 23.49
C ASN A 236 1.24 -4.78 23.53
N GLY A 237 2.48 -4.92 24.00
CA GLY A 237 3.13 -6.23 24.12
C GLY A 237 3.66 -6.82 22.80
N LYS A 238 3.62 -6.05 21.71
CA LYS A 238 4.08 -6.47 20.38
C LYS A 238 5.02 -5.43 19.77
N THR A 239 5.88 -5.89 18.90
CA THR A 239 6.62 -5.02 17.99
C THR A 239 5.82 -4.82 16.72
N ASN A 240 5.61 -3.57 16.32
CA ASN A 240 5.01 -3.23 15.03
C ASN A 240 6.14 -2.85 14.07
N ARG A 241 6.88 -3.84 13.63
CA ARG A 241 7.97 -3.71 12.67
C ARG A 241 7.55 -4.25 11.31
N PHE A 242 8.30 -3.89 10.29
CA PHE A 242 8.14 -4.53 8.98
C PHE A 242 8.57 -5.99 9.05
N GLU A 243 7.64 -6.89 8.82
CA GLU A 243 7.84 -8.34 8.76
C GLU A 243 7.62 -8.81 7.32
N TRP A 244 8.68 -8.87 6.53
CA TRP A 244 8.62 -9.09 5.09
C TRP A 244 7.81 -10.33 4.68
N LYS A 245 7.78 -11.38 5.51
CA LYS A 245 7.01 -12.61 5.26
C LYS A 245 5.51 -12.36 5.21
N ASN A 246 5.03 -11.36 5.95
CA ASN A 246 3.62 -10.96 5.97
C ASN A 246 3.24 -10.08 4.76
N THR A 247 4.23 -9.66 3.98
CA THR A 247 4.05 -8.71 2.88
C THR A 247 4.18 -9.34 1.49
N ILE A 248 4.23 -10.67 1.40
CA ILE A 248 4.35 -11.41 0.15
C ILE A 248 3.13 -12.34 -0.05
N GLY A 249 2.90 -12.80 -1.29
CA GLY A 249 1.73 -13.61 -1.63
C GLY A 249 0.49 -12.77 -1.97
N PRO A 250 -0.70 -13.37 -2.03
CA PRO A 250 -1.95 -12.68 -2.35
C PRO A 250 -2.24 -11.53 -1.38
N ILE A 251 -2.77 -10.41 -1.88
CA ILE A 251 -3.04 -9.22 -1.06
C ILE A 251 -4.07 -9.47 0.05
N GLU A 252 -4.97 -10.40 -0.16
CA GLU A 252 -5.97 -10.83 0.81
C GLU A 252 -5.40 -11.65 1.98
N GLU A 253 -4.19 -12.15 1.85
CA GLU A 253 -3.47 -12.88 2.90
C GLU A 253 -2.47 -11.99 3.66
N ARG A 254 -2.42 -10.69 3.34
CA ARG A 254 -1.52 -9.72 3.99
C ARG A 254 -2.26 -8.99 5.09
N PRO A 255 -1.84 -9.14 6.37
CA PRO A 255 -2.58 -8.57 7.49
C PRO A 255 -2.49 -7.04 7.58
N GLY A 256 -1.48 -6.43 6.97
CA GLY A 256 -1.11 -5.05 7.25
C GLY A 256 -0.61 -4.86 8.69
N HIS A 257 -0.07 -3.72 9.01
CA HIS A 257 0.34 -3.42 10.39
C HIS A 257 0.31 -1.93 10.68
N MET A 258 0.31 -1.59 11.97
CA MET A 258 0.35 -0.20 12.41
C MET A 258 1.77 0.35 12.26
N ASN A 259 1.96 1.33 11.40
CA ASN A 259 3.19 2.11 11.31
C ASN A 259 3.16 3.21 12.39
N GLN A 260 3.58 2.83 13.58
CA GLN A 260 3.50 3.72 14.76
C GLN A 260 4.43 4.92 14.69
N ASN A 261 5.52 4.83 13.93
CA ASN A 261 6.45 5.94 13.78
C ASN A 261 5.79 7.13 13.07
N TRP A 262 4.80 6.87 12.21
CA TRP A 262 4.07 7.89 11.45
C TRP A 262 2.56 7.93 11.70
N GLY A 263 2.04 7.05 12.58
CA GLY A 263 0.70 7.16 13.13
C GLY A 263 -0.44 6.73 12.18
N TYR A 264 -0.18 5.82 11.23
CA TYR A 264 -1.21 5.23 10.37
C TYR A 264 -0.94 3.74 10.14
N ARG A 265 -1.98 3.02 9.74
CA ARG A 265 -1.85 1.62 9.34
C ARG A 265 -1.41 1.53 7.89
N VAL A 266 -0.53 0.59 7.58
CA VAL A 266 -0.12 0.22 6.23
C VAL A 266 -0.76 -1.11 5.84
N SER A 267 -1.12 -1.22 4.56
CA SER A 267 -1.79 -2.40 4.02
C SER A 267 -0.87 -3.59 3.76
N ASP A 268 0.46 -3.40 3.85
CA ASP A 268 1.50 -4.31 3.37
C ASP A 268 1.35 -4.70 1.89
N GLY A 269 0.57 -3.91 1.14
CA GLY A 269 0.34 -4.13 -0.28
C GLY A 269 1.58 -3.90 -1.13
N PHE A 270 2.33 -2.84 -0.86
CA PHE A 270 3.65 -2.60 -1.43
C PHE A 270 4.70 -3.29 -0.57
N GLY A 271 4.78 -4.62 -0.71
CA GLY A 271 5.59 -5.48 0.12
C GLY A 271 6.98 -5.77 -0.44
N PHE A 272 7.64 -6.74 0.20
CA PHE A 272 9.02 -7.13 -0.15
C PHE A 272 9.17 -7.56 -1.62
N HIS A 273 8.21 -8.34 -2.12
CA HIS A 273 8.23 -8.80 -3.52
C HIS A 273 8.10 -7.64 -4.51
N GLU A 274 7.16 -6.73 -4.28
CA GLU A 274 6.92 -5.56 -5.12
C GLU A 274 8.10 -4.59 -5.10
N MET A 275 8.77 -4.44 -3.97
CA MET A 275 9.98 -3.62 -3.86
C MET A 275 11.14 -4.23 -4.65
N LEU A 276 11.29 -5.56 -4.66
CA LEU A 276 12.26 -6.26 -5.49
C LEU A 276 11.94 -6.09 -6.98
N GLN A 277 10.67 -6.25 -7.37
CA GLN A 277 10.22 -6.05 -8.75
C GLN A 277 10.46 -4.62 -9.23
N LEU A 278 10.14 -3.61 -8.42
CA LEU A 278 10.44 -2.22 -8.75
C LEU A 278 11.95 -2.01 -8.96
N THR A 279 12.78 -2.57 -8.07
CA THR A 279 14.24 -2.45 -8.16
C THR A 279 14.77 -3.05 -9.46
N GLU A 280 14.28 -4.24 -9.84
CA GLU A 280 14.57 -4.88 -11.13
C GLU A 280 14.10 -4.01 -12.30
N ASP A 281 12.90 -3.48 -12.24
CA ASP A 281 12.30 -2.64 -13.28
C ASP A 281 13.06 -1.33 -13.49
N LEU A 282 13.68 -0.78 -12.44
CA LEU A 282 14.55 0.38 -12.49
C LEU A 282 15.99 0.05 -13.01
N GLY A 283 16.33 -1.23 -13.17
CA GLY A 283 17.69 -1.68 -13.50
C GLY A 283 18.68 -1.43 -12.37
N ALA A 284 18.24 -1.44 -11.12
CA ALA A 284 19.02 -1.16 -9.93
C ALA A 284 19.30 -2.42 -9.10
N GLU A 285 20.29 -2.37 -8.22
CA GLU A 285 20.58 -3.43 -7.26
C GLU A 285 19.70 -3.27 -6.00
N PRO A 286 19.08 -4.32 -5.46
CA PRO A 286 18.35 -4.25 -4.22
C PRO A 286 19.30 -4.19 -3.01
N LEU A 287 19.05 -3.26 -2.09
CA LEU A 287 19.72 -3.18 -0.80
C LEU A 287 18.65 -3.28 0.29
N PHE A 288 18.28 -4.53 0.59
CA PHE A 288 17.30 -4.84 1.60
C PHE A 288 17.85 -4.66 3.02
N VAL A 289 17.11 -3.93 3.87
CA VAL A 289 17.48 -3.69 5.26
C VAL A 289 16.70 -4.64 6.16
N VAL A 290 17.38 -5.36 7.02
CA VAL A 290 16.78 -6.28 8.00
C VAL A 290 16.87 -5.72 9.41
N ASN A 291 15.89 -6.07 10.25
CA ASN A 291 15.92 -5.76 11.68
C ASN A 291 16.89 -6.71 12.39
N MET A 292 17.69 -6.18 13.31
CA MET A 292 18.67 -6.94 14.10
C MET A 292 18.23 -7.15 15.57
N GLY A 293 16.95 -7.05 15.86
CA GLY A 293 16.43 -7.15 17.22
C GLY A 293 16.38 -5.80 17.95
N MET A 294 16.28 -4.70 17.22
CA MET A 294 16.15 -3.35 17.80
C MET A 294 14.95 -2.63 17.21
N GLY A 295 14.39 -1.73 18.01
CA GLY A 295 13.35 -0.81 17.60
C GLY A 295 13.45 0.48 18.39
N HIS A 296 12.55 1.43 18.09
CA HIS A 296 12.48 2.69 18.81
C HIS A 296 12.15 2.43 20.29
N ALA A 297 13.07 2.83 21.16
CA ALA A 297 12.97 2.71 22.61
C ALA A 297 12.88 1.26 23.17
N TRP A 298 13.26 0.25 22.38
CA TRP A 298 13.34 -1.13 22.87
C TRP A 298 14.46 -1.91 22.19
N VAL A 299 14.90 -2.98 22.86
CA VAL A 299 15.82 -3.98 22.33
C VAL A 299 15.21 -5.34 22.63
N GLU A 300 15.26 -6.25 21.67
CA GLU A 300 14.75 -7.60 21.81
C GLU A 300 15.55 -8.39 22.85
N ASP A 301 14.88 -9.34 23.51
CA ASP A 301 15.56 -10.29 24.39
C ASP A 301 16.56 -11.13 23.56
N TYR A 302 17.77 -11.28 24.08
CA TYR A 302 18.81 -12.03 23.38
C TYR A 302 18.41 -13.47 23.04
N THR A 303 17.52 -14.07 23.83
CA THR A 303 17.00 -15.42 23.58
C THR A 303 16.12 -15.53 22.33
N ARG A 304 15.65 -14.41 21.79
CA ARG A 304 14.85 -14.36 20.57
C ARG A 304 15.60 -13.86 19.34
N ILE A 305 16.89 -13.56 19.47
CA ILE A 305 17.67 -13.00 18.34
C ILE A 305 17.77 -13.96 17.15
N ASP A 306 17.68 -15.26 17.39
CA ASP A 306 17.69 -16.28 16.34
C ASP A 306 16.51 -16.16 15.37
N GLU A 307 15.36 -15.61 15.80
CA GLU A 307 14.23 -15.35 14.93
C GLU A 307 14.58 -14.31 13.87
N TYR A 308 15.27 -13.23 14.26
CA TYR A 308 15.73 -12.17 13.35
C TYR A 308 16.82 -12.64 12.40
N ILE A 309 17.73 -13.47 12.87
CA ILE A 309 18.74 -14.10 12.03
C ILE A 309 18.07 -14.99 10.98
N GLN A 310 17.09 -15.80 11.38
CA GLN A 310 16.38 -16.68 10.46
C GLN A 310 15.56 -15.88 9.44
N GLU A 311 14.94 -14.77 9.82
CA GLU A 311 14.26 -13.88 8.86
C GLU A 311 15.20 -13.31 7.79
N ALA A 312 16.42 -12.93 8.19
CA ALA A 312 17.42 -12.44 7.25
C ALA A 312 17.90 -13.56 6.30
N LEU A 313 18.14 -14.77 6.82
CA LEU A 313 18.52 -15.93 6.01
C LEU A 313 17.41 -16.34 5.04
N ASP A 314 16.16 -16.34 5.49
CA ASP A 314 14.98 -16.63 4.66
C ASP A 314 14.81 -15.58 3.54
N ALA A 315 15.09 -14.31 3.81
CA ALA A 315 15.05 -13.25 2.78
C ALA A 315 16.15 -13.45 1.72
N ILE A 316 17.35 -13.88 2.13
CA ILE A 316 18.43 -14.25 1.21
C ILE A 316 18.00 -15.44 0.35
N GLU A 317 17.39 -16.48 0.94
CA GLU A 317 16.89 -17.62 0.21
C GLU A 317 15.74 -17.22 -0.74
N TYR A 318 14.83 -16.33 -0.31
CA TYR A 318 13.77 -15.80 -1.17
C TYR A 318 14.37 -15.14 -2.42
N CYS A 319 15.39 -14.31 -2.28
CA CYS A 319 16.03 -13.62 -3.39
C CYS A 319 16.87 -14.54 -4.30
N ASN A 320 17.61 -15.49 -3.74
CA ASN A 320 18.66 -16.22 -4.44
C ASN A 320 18.44 -17.74 -4.53
N GLY A 321 17.49 -18.27 -3.74
CA GLY A 321 17.23 -19.70 -3.66
C GLY A 321 16.70 -20.27 -4.98
N ASP A 322 17.07 -21.51 -5.26
CA ASP A 322 16.57 -22.26 -6.42
C ASP A 322 15.08 -22.59 -6.25
N ALA A 323 14.28 -22.28 -7.27
CA ALA A 323 12.83 -22.44 -7.24
C ALA A 323 12.34 -23.89 -7.10
N LYS A 324 13.21 -24.89 -7.39
CA LYS A 324 12.85 -26.32 -7.33
C LYS A 324 13.28 -26.98 -6.04
N THR A 325 14.31 -26.44 -5.37
CA THR A 325 14.96 -27.11 -4.25
C THR A 325 14.87 -26.35 -2.94
N THR A 326 14.51 -25.07 -2.95
CA THR A 326 14.37 -24.26 -1.74
C THR A 326 12.94 -23.78 -1.52
N LYS A 327 12.53 -23.64 -0.25
CA LYS A 327 11.20 -23.22 0.15
C LYS A 327 10.89 -21.80 -0.35
N TRP A 328 11.77 -20.87 -0.04
CA TRP A 328 11.55 -19.45 -0.32
C TRP A 328 11.79 -19.11 -1.80
N GLY A 329 12.71 -19.80 -2.47
CA GLY A 329 12.89 -19.71 -3.91
C GLY A 329 11.67 -20.20 -4.69
N ALA A 330 11.03 -21.28 -4.25
CA ALA A 330 9.78 -21.77 -4.83
C ALA A 330 8.63 -20.77 -4.65
N LEU A 331 8.54 -20.15 -3.47
CA LEU A 331 7.52 -19.12 -3.21
C LEU A 331 7.74 -17.87 -4.06
N ARG A 332 9.00 -17.41 -4.22
CA ARG A 332 9.30 -16.31 -5.15
C ARG A 332 8.83 -16.63 -6.57
N ALA A 333 9.14 -17.81 -7.06
CA ALA A 333 8.73 -18.23 -8.41
C ALA A 333 7.20 -18.30 -8.57
N LYS A 334 6.46 -18.63 -7.50
CA LYS A 334 5.00 -18.61 -7.48
C LYS A 334 4.43 -17.19 -7.52
N ASN A 335 5.14 -16.25 -6.89
CA ASN A 335 4.71 -14.84 -6.83
C ASN A 335 5.02 -14.07 -8.13
N GLY A 336 5.77 -14.64 -9.05
CA GLY A 336 6.18 -14.02 -10.31
C GLY A 336 7.58 -13.41 -10.22
#